data_b338425ede3d0df547c62e807b1c3e6d
#
_entry.id   b338425ede3d0df547c62e807b1c3e6d
#
_cell.length_a   1.000
_cell.length_b   1.000
_cell.length_c   1.000
_cell.angle_alpha   90.00
_cell.angle_beta   90.00
_cell.angle_gamma   90.00
#
_symmetry.space_group_name_H-M   'P 1'
#
loop_
_entity.id
_entity.type
_entity.pdbx_description
1 polymer ?
#
loop_
_entity_poly.entity_id
_entity_poly.type
_entity_poly.pdbx_seq_one_letter_code
_entity_poly.pdbx_strand_id
1 'polypeptide(L)'
;MNFLELAQQRYTTKKYNPTQKITNEEIETLKQILQLSPSSINSQPWHFTFVADQEQKSKLAAVSYFNEERINQASHLVVFSVIDDIALFEKQIEQNLPQGAINYYKQFMQPQAEENIKSWLQHQVYLSLGFFLSACAAMHIDSTPMEGIE
;
A
#
# COMPACT_ATOMS: atom_id res chain seq x y z
N MET A 1 -17.44 -3.82 16.69
CA MET A 1 -16.10 -3.46 17.22
C MET A 1 -15.86 -2.00 16.93
N ASN A 2 -15.51 -1.19 17.91
CA ASN A 2 -15.12 0.20 17.68
C ASN A 2 -13.62 0.26 17.28
N PHE A 3 -13.16 1.41 16.77
CA PHE A 3 -11.81 1.52 16.25
C PHE A 3 -10.72 1.35 17.33
N LEU A 4 -10.98 1.74 18.58
CA LEU A 4 -10.03 1.52 19.69
C LEU A 4 -9.85 0.04 19.98
N GLU A 5 -10.94 -0.72 20.04
CA GLU A 5 -10.89 -2.18 20.22
C GLU A 5 -10.13 -2.85 19.09
N LEU A 6 -10.35 -2.42 17.83
CA LEU A 6 -9.63 -2.89 16.66
C LEU A 6 -8.11 -2.64 16.79
N ALA A 7 -7.73 -1.42 17.17
CA ALA A 7 -6.33 -1.03 17.32
C ALA A 7 -5.62 -1.82 18.44
N GLN A 8 -6.35 -2.15 19.52
CA GLN A 8 -5.84 -2.97 20.62
C GLN A 8 -5.67 -4.44 20.25
N GLN A 9 -6.51 -4.96 19.36
CA GLN A 9 -6.54 -6.38 18.99
C GLN A 9 -5.63 -6.70 17.81
N ARG A 10 -5.42 -5.74 16.88
CA ARG A 10 -4.56 -5.99 15.74
C ARG A 10 -3.10 -6.21 16.17
N TYR A 11 -2.44 -7.16 15.52
CA TYR A 11 -1.02 -7.46 15.72
C TYR A 11 -0.32 -7.73 14.38
N THR A 12 1.00 -7.74 14.39
CA THR A 12 1.81 -8.14 13.24
C THR A 12 1.96 -9.67 13.25
N THR A 13 1.30 -10.32 12.30
CA THR A 13 1.24 -11.78 12.19
C THR A 13 2.62 -12.37 11.87
N LYS A 14 3.05 -13.35 12.62
CA LYS A 14 4.37 -13.98 12.46
C LYS A 14 4.33 -15.28 11.66
N LYS A 15 3.21 -16.00 11.72
CA LYS A 15 3.00 -17.24 10.97
C LYS A 15 1.58 -17.26 10.41
N TYR A 16 1.43 -17.68 9.17
CA TYR A 16 0.15 -17.81 8.51
C TYR A 16 -0.22 -19.30 8.36
N ASN A 17 -1.51 -19.57 8.30
CA ASN A 17 -1.99 -20.89 7.92
C ASN A 17 -2.02 -21.00 6.38
N PRO A 18 -1.13 -21.79 5.75
CA PRO A 18 -1.04 -21.85 4.29
C PRO A 18 -2.26 -22.50 3.62
N THR A 19 -3.10 -23.18 4.40
CA THR A 19 -4.34 -23.80 3.87
C THR A 19 -5.51 -22.84 3.84
N GLN A 20 -5.45 -21.71 4.57
CA GLN A 20 -6.48 -20.68 4.54
C GLN A 20 -6.17 -19.65 3.47
N LYS A 21 -7.17 -19.36 2.64
CA LYS A 21 -7.06 -18.36 1.57
C LYS A 21 -8.12 -17.28 1.73
N ILE A 22 -7.74 -16.05 1.44
CA ILE A 22 -8.67 -14.93 1.35
C ILE A 22 -9.53 -15.14 0.10
N THR A 23 -10.83 -14.91 0.23
CA THR A 23 -11.79 -15.07 -0.88
C THR A 23 -11.63 -13.95 -1.92
N ASN A 24 -12.09 -14.20 -3.15
CA ASN A 24 -12.08 -13.15 -4.18
C ASN A 24 -12.92 -11.93 -3.79
N GLU A 25 -14.03 -12.13 -3.08
CA GLU A 25 -14.89 -11.04 -2.61
C GLU A 25 -14.17 -10.16 -1.58
N GLU A 26 -13.45 -10.76 -0.63
CA GLU A 26 -12.62 -10.03 0.33
C GLU A 26 -11.49 -9.27 -0.36
N ILE A 27 -10.84 -9.87 -1.37
CA ILE A 27 -9.80 -9.18 -2.17
C ILE A 27 -10.37 -7.99 -2.92
N GLU A 28 -11.52 -8.10 -3.57
CA GLU A 28 -12.16 -6.97 -4.26
C GLU A 28 -12.57 -5.87 -3.28
N THR A 29 -13.02 -6.24 -2.08
CA THR A 29 -13.30 -5.28 -1.00
C THR A 29 -12.02 -4.55 -0.58
N LEU A 30 -10.91 -5.26 -0.37
CA LEU A 30 -9.61 -4.66 -0.02
C LEU A 30 -9.09 -3.72 -1.12
N LYS A 31 -9.26 -4.08 -2.40
CA LYS A 31 -8.91 -3.20 -3.53
C LYS A 31 -9.71 -1.90 -3.52
N GLN A 32 -11.03 -1.99 -3.29
CA GLN A 32 -11.90 -0.81 -3.17
C GLN A 32 -11.48 0.09 -1.99
N ILE A 33 -11.14 -0.51 -0.85
CA ILE A 33 -10.66 0.24 0.31
C ILE A 33 -9.35 0.96 -0.02
N LEU A 34 -8.42 0.32 -0.71
CA LEU A 34 -7.17 0.97 -1.14
C LEU A 34 -7.41 2.16 -2.07
N GLN A 35 -8.37 2.06 -2.99
CA GLN A 35 -8.76 3.18 -3.86
C GLN A 35 -9.30 4.39 -3.08
N LEU A 36 -9.87 4.15 -1.90
CA LEU A 36 -10.40 5.19 -1.01
C LEU A 36 -9.36 5.72 -0.02
N SER A 37 -8.12 5.27 -0.09
CA SER A 37 -7.05 5.74 0.78
C SER A 37 -6.83 7.25 0.64
N PRO A 38 -6.69 8.00 1.75
CA PRO A 38 -6.42 9.43 1.67
C PRO A 38 -4.99 9.70 1.21
N SER A 39 -4.80 10.79 0.48
CA SER A 39 -3.49 11.33 0.14
C SER A 39 -3.52 12.85 0.07
N SER A 40 -2.37 13.50 0.23
CA SER A 40 -2.26 14.94 0.10
C SER A 40 -2.75 15.38 -1.29
N ILE A 41 -3.62 16.39 -1.32
CA ILE A 41 -4.31 16.88 -2.53
C ILE A 41 -5.05 15.82 -3.35
N ASN A 42 -5.29 14.64 -2.79
CA ASN A 42 -5.78 13.45 -3.49
C ASN A 42 -4.88 13.02 -4.67
N SER A 43 -3.57 13.13 -4.47
CA SER A 43 -2.56 12.90 -5.52
C SER A 43 -2.39 11.45 -5.93
N GLN A 44 -2.68 10.50 -5.03
CA GLN A 44 -2.67 9.05 -5.28
C GLN A 44 -1.42 8.56 -6.05
N PRO A 45 -0.19 8.82 -5.55
CA PRO A 45 1.05 8.52 -6.27
C PRO A 45 1.50 7.06 -6.13
N TRP A 46 0.57 6.13 -6.20
CA TRP A 46 0.81 4.72 -5.87
C TRP A 46 0.29 3.75 -6.91
N HIS A 47 0.84 2.54 -6.83
CA HIS A 47 0.30 1.37 -7.48
C HIS A 47 0.28 0.20 -6.51
N PHE A 48 -0.81 -0.59 -6.50
CA PHE A 48 -0.97 -1.75 -5.65
C PHE A 48 -1.03 -3.02 -6.48
N THR A 49 -0.09 -3.94 -6.24
CA THR A 49 -0.07 -5.23 -6.94
C THR A 49 -0.41 -6.35 -5.97
N PHE A 50 -1.51 -7.05 -6.23
CA PHE A 50 -1.94 -8.22 -5.47
C PHE A 50 -1.38 -9.49 -6.12
N VAL A 51 -0.57 -10.24 -5.38
CA VAL A 51 0.10 -11.46 -5.85
C VAL A 51 -0.45 -12.65 -5.09
N ALA A 52 -1.25 -13.49 -5.77
CA ALA A 52 -1.80 -14.73 -5.23
C ALA A 52 -1.04 -15.96 -5.71
N ASP A 53 -0.45 -15.88 -6.91
CA ASP A 53 0.28 -16.98 -7.53
C ASP A 53 1.48 -17.41 -6.68
N GLN A 54 1.56 -18.72 -6.37
CA GLN A 54 2.58 -19.24 -5.46
C GLN A 54 3.98 -19.18 -6.04
N GLU A 55 4.15 -19.35 -7.35
CA GLU A 55 5.45 -19.27 -8.00
C GLU A 55 5.99 -17.83 -7.94
N GLN A 56 5.13 -16.85 -8.23
CA GLN A 56 5.50 -15.43 -8.14
C GLN A 56 5.81 -15.02 -6.70
N LYS A 57 4.99 -15.46 -5.73
CA LYS A 57 5.26 -15.21 -4.31
C LYS A 57 6.60 -15.81 -3.88
N SER A 58 6.92 -17.02 -4.30
CA SER A 58 8.19 -17.68 -3.94
C SER A 58 9.40 -16.95 -4.53
N LYS A 59 9.29 -16.39 -5.75
CA LYS A 59 10.35 -15.54 -6.34
C LYS A 59 10.58 -14.27 -5.52
N LEU A 60 9.51 -13.60 -5.12
CA LEU A 60 9.59 -12.40 -4.27
C LEU A 60 10.08 -12.75 -2.85
N ALA A 61 9.65 -13.88 -2.32
CA ALA A 61 10.07 -14.36 -1.01
C ALA A 61 11.60 -14.58 -0.93
N ALA A 62 12.19 -15.16 -1.98
CA ALA A 62 13.63 -15.44 -2.06
C ALA A 62 14.52 -14.18 -1.96
N VAL A 63 13.99 -13.00 -2.29
CA VAL A 63 14.69 -11.71 -2.19
C VAL A 63 14.18 -10.84 -1.03
N SER A 64 13.41 -11.42 -0.10
CA SER A 64 12.74 -10.69 0.98
C SER A 64 13.34 -10.97 2.37
N TYR A 65 14.62 -11.27 2.45
CA TYR A 65 15.37 -11.47 3.72
C TYR A 65 14.63 -12.39 4.73
N PHE A 66 14.33 -11.89 5.91
CA PHE A 66 13.64 -12.61 7.00
C PHE A 66 12.13 -12.82 6.75
N ASN A 67 11.59 -12.38 5.63
CA ASN A 67 10.16 -12.46 5.33
C ASN A 67 9.77 -13.65 4.45
N GLU A 68 10.74 -14.44 3.97
CA GLU A 68 10.54 -15.54 3.03
C GLU A 68 9.43 -16.50 3.48
N GLU A 69 9.51 -17.00 4.71
CA GLU A 69 8.52 -17.94 5.25
C GLU A 69 7.12 -17.32 5.26
N ARG A 70 6.98 -16.06 5.70
CA ARG A 70 5.70 -15.38 5.81
C ARG A 70 5.05 -15.17 4.46
N ILE A 71 5.83 -14.76 3.45
CA ILE A 71 5.34 -14.55 2.09
C ILE A 71 4.86 -15.87 1.49
N ASN A 72 5.62 -16.95 1.66
CA ASN A 72 5.24 -18.25 1.15
C ASN A 72 3.97 -18.83 1.81
N GLN A 73 3.77 -18.58 3.10
CA GLN A 73 2.60 -19.05 3.85
C GLN A 73 1.35 -18.19 3.61
N ALA A 74 1.50 -16.88 3.40
CA ALA A 74 0.39 -15.95 3.24
C ALA A 74 -0.50 -16.30 2.03
N SER A 75 -1.79 -16.01 2.12
CA SER A 75 -2.72 -16.13 1.00
C SER A 75 -2.29 -15.24 -0.17
N HIS A 76 -2.05 -13.97 0.11
CA HIS A 76 -1.64 -12.96 -0.86
C HIS A 76 -0.44 -12.17 -0.34
N LEU A 77 0.39 -11.68 -1.26
CA LEU A 77 1.32 -10.59 -1.04
C LEU A 77 0.77 -9.35 -1.74
N VAL A 78 0.75 -8.22 -1.06
CA VAL A 78 0.37 -6.93 -1.67
C VAL A 78 1.60 -6.03 -1.72
N VAL A 79 2.02 -5.68 -2.93
CA VAL A 79 3.16 -4.78 -3.15
C VAL A 79 2.64 -3.35 -3.27
N PHE A 80 3.15 -2.47 -2.42
CA PHE A 80 2.88 -1.04 -2.40
C PHE A 80 4.02 -0.32 -3.11
N SER A 81 3.75 0.27 -4.25
CA SER A 81 4.74 1.00 -5.05
C SER A 81 4.40 2.48 -5.12
N VAL A 82 5.43 3.32 -5.15
CA VAL A 82 5.32 4.76 -5.39
C VAL A 82 5.72 5.08 -6.84
N ILE A 83 5.16 6.13 -7.42
CA ILE A 83 5.64 6.69 -8.69
C ILE A 83 7.00 7.34 -8.43
N ASP A 84 8.06 6.88 -9.08
CA ASP A 84 9.42 7.43 -8.96
C ASP A 84 9.74 8.48 -10.04
N ASP A 85 8.96 8.52 -11.13
CA ASP A 85 9.08 9.50 -12.21
C ASP A 85 8.19 10.72 -11.92
N ILE A 86 8.83 11.86 -11.61
CA ILE A 86 8.13 13.12 -11.29
C ILE A 86 7.33 13.64 -12.49
N ALA A 87 7.86 13.53 -13.71
CA ALA A 87 7.15 14.00 -14.90
C ALA A 87 5.88 13.16 -15.16
N LEU A 88 5.96 11.85 -14.91
CA LEU A 88 4.78 10.98 -14.97
C LEU A 88 3.75 11.36 -13.89
N PHE A 89 4.21 11.63 -12.68
CA PHE A 89 3.35 12.07 -11.58
C PHE A 89 2.66 13.40 -11.91
N GLU A 90 3.41 14.40 -12.40
CA GLU A 90 2.86 15.70 -12.79
C GLU A 90 1.79 15.57 -13.87
N LYS A 91 2.04 14.75 -14.88
CA LYS A 91 1.05 14.43 -15.92
C LYS A 91 -0.21 13.78 -15.33
N GLN A 92 -0.05 12.86 -14.38
CA GLN A 92 -1.18 12.21 -13.71
C GLN A 92 -2.06 13.24 -12.98
N ILE A 93 -1.47 14.11 -12.17
CA ILE A 93 -2.25 15.11 -11.41
C ILE A 93 -2.89 16.16 -12.33
N GLU A 94 -2.23 16.58 -13.40
CA GLU A 94 -2.80 17.52 -14.37
C GLU A 94 -4.00 16.95 -15.11
N GLN A 95 -4.04 15.65 -15.34
CA GLN A 95 -5.16 14.98 -16.03
C GLN A 95 -6.33 14.66 -15.09
N ASN A 96 -6.11 14.48 -13.80
CA ASN A 96 -7.10 13.89 -12.91
C ASN A 96 -7.54 14.79 -11.76
N LEU A 97 -6.78 15.83 -11.41
CA LEU A 97 -7.08 16.66 -10.26
C LEU A 97 -7.71 18.01 -10.63
N PRO A 98 -8.51 18.58 -9.72
CA PRO A 98 -9.03 19.94 -9.91
C PRO A 98 -7.90 20.97 -9.88
N GLN A 99 -8.09 22.10 -10.58
CA GLN A 99 -7.08 23.14 -10.74
C GLN A 99 -6.50 23.67 -9.42
N GLY A 100 -7.31 23.72 -8.35
CA GLY A 100 -6.83 24.15 -7.02
C GLY A 100 -5.75 23.23 -6.43
N ALA A 101 -5.88 21.91 -6.62
CA ALA A 101 -4.89 20.93 -6.18
C ALA A 101 -3.60 21.02 -7.02
N ILE A 102 -3.74 21.20 -8.34
CA ILE A 102 -2.59 21.40 -9.25
C ILE A 102 -1.84 22.68 -8.89
N ASN A 103 -2.54 23.78 -8.62
CA ASN A 103 -1.93 25.05 -8.21
C ASN A 103 -1.18 24.91 -6.88
N TYR A 104 -1.75 24.18 -5.91
CA TYR A 104 -1.08 23.89 -4.65
C TYR A 104 0.25 23.14 -4.88
N TYR A 105 0.22 22.09 -5.70
CA TYR A 105 1.45 21.35 -6.03
C TYR A 105 2.50 22.24 -6.68
N LYS A 106 2.11 22.99 -7.72
CA LYS A 106 3.02 23.90 -8.46
C LYS A 106 3.62 25.00 -7.57
N GLN A 107 2.87 25.48 -6.59
CA GLN A 107 3.32 26.53 -5.69
C GLN A 107 4.22 26.03 -4.56
N PHE A 108 3.91 24.87 -3.96
CA PHE A 108 4.53 24.46 -2.70
C PHE A 108 5.44 23.24 -2.83
N MET A 109 5.16 22.33 -3.78
CA MET A 109 5.92 21.08 -3.92
C MET A 109 6.89 21.10 -5.10
N GLN A 110 6.45 21.53 -6.27
CA GLN A 110 7.28 21.55 -7.48
C GLN A 110 8.58 22.34 -7.34
N PRO A 111 8.69 23.47 -6.57
CA PRO A 111 9.93 24.19 -6.36
C PRO A 111 10.92 23.48 -5.42
N GLN A 112 10.53 22.38 -4.78
CA GLN A 112 11.39 21.63 -3.86
C GLN A 112 12.44 20.81 -4.62
N ALA A 113 13.50 20.40 -3.91
CA ALA A 113 14.45 19.42 -4.46
C ALA A 113 13.74 18.09 -4.79
N GLU A 114 14.23 17.39 -5.80
CA GLU A 114 13.63 16.13 -6.27
C GLU A 114 13.46 15.10 -5.15
N GLU A 115 14.46 14.98 -4.26
CA GLU A 115 14.43 14.07 -3.12
C GLU A 115 13.28 14.39 -2.15
N ASN A 116 12.97 15.68 -1.97
CA ASN A 116 11.86 16.11 -1.10
C ASN A 116 10.51 15.77 -1.73
N ILE A 117 10.39 15.95 -3.05
CA ILE A 117 9.18 15.56 -3.78
C ILE A 117 8.98 14.04 -3.67
N LYS A 118 10.00 13.25 -3.97
CA LYS A 118 9.95 11.78 -3.88
C LYS A 118 9.62 11.31 -2.46
N SER A 119 10.24 11.91 -1.45
CA SER A 119 9.91 11.62 -0.04
C SER A 119 8.45 11.94 0.28
N TRP A 120 7.92 13.07 -0.20
CA TRP A 120 6.51 13.42 -0.02
C TRP A 120 5.57 12.41 -0.71
N LEU A 121 5.90 11.93 -1.92
CA LEU A 121 5.15 10.87 -2.60
C LEU A 121 5.17 9.56 -1.81
N GLN A 122 6.32 9.16 -1.27
CA GLN A 122 6.48 7.96 -0.44
C GLN A 122 5.61 8.02 0.83
N HIS A 123 5.51 9.18 1.50
CA HIS A 123 4.65 9.34 2.67
C HIS A 123 3.17 9.03 2.36
N GLN A 124 2.69 9.31 1.14
CA GLN A 124 1.31 8.99 0.76
C GLN A 124 1.10 7.47 0.68
N VAL A 125 2.10 6.72 0.23
CA VAL A 125 2.05 5.25 0.19
C VAL A 125 1.97 4.68 1.62
N TYR A 126 2.72 5.23 2.59
CA TYR A 126 2.61 4.81 4.00
C TYR A 126 1.26 5.13 4.62
N LEU A 127 0.61 6.24 4.23
CA LEU A 127 -0.78 6.52 4.63
C LEU A 127 -1.71 5.42 4.14
N SER A 128 -1.60 5.02 2.87
CA SER A 128 -2.41 3.93 2.31
C SER A 128 -2.13 2.58 2.98
N LEU A 129 -0.87 2.30 3.33
CA LEU A 129 -0.48 1.08 4.05
C LEU A 129 -1.13 1.03 5.45
N GLY A 130 -1.06 2.12 6.21
CA GLY A 130 -1.71 2.20 7.54
C GLY A 130 -3.23 2.03 7.45
N PHE A 131 -3.86 2.62 6.44
CA PHE A 131 -5.28 2.46 6.17
C PHE A 131 -5.65 1.01 5.82
N PHE A 132 -4.86 0.38 4.96
CA PHE A 132 -5.02 -1.01 4.56
C PHE A 132 -4.86 -2.00 5.73
N LEU A 133 -3.86 -1.81 6.60
CA LEU A 133 -3.67 -2.64 7.79
C LEU A 133 -4.87 -2.57 8.74
N SER A 134 -5.46 -1.39 8.88
CA SER A 134 -6.68 -1.18 9.67
C SER A 134 -7.88 -1.88 9.04
N ALA A 135 -7.99 -1.85 7.71
CA ALA A 135 -9.04 -2.54 6.96
C ALA A 135 -8.90 -4.07 7.09
N CYS A 136 -7.70 -4.62 6.92
CA CYS A 136 -7.45 -6.04 7.15
C CYS A 136 -7.91 -6.47 8.53
N ALA A 137 -7.54 -5.72 9.58
CA ALA A 137 -7.95 -6.02 10.94
C ALA A 137 -9.48 -5.96 11.12
N ALA A 138 -10.16 -4.97 10.53
CA ALA A 138 -11.62 -4.84 10.57
C ALA A 138 -12.35 -5.99 9.87
N MET A 139 -11.70 -6.58 8.86
CA MET A 139 -12.19 -7.76 8.12
C MET A 139 -11.73 -9.09 8.73
N HIS A 140 -11.07 -9.08 9.90
CA HIS A 140 -10.46 -10.26 10.52
C HIS A 140 -9.44 -10.98 9.65
N ILE A 141 -8.71 -10.23 8.83
CA ILE A 141 -7.63 -10.70 7.98
C ILE A 141 -6.30 -10.37 8.64
N ASP A 142 -5.52 -11.39 8.94
CA ASP A 142 -4.17 -11.27 9.47
C ASP A 142 -3.23 -10.59 8.47
N SER A 143 -2.41 -9.66 8.94
CA SER A 143 -1.49 -8.92 8.07
C SER A 143 -0.16 -8.59 8.74
N THR A 144 0.87 -8.40 7.91
CA THR A 144 2.23 -8.01 8.32
C THR A 144 2.79 -7.03 7.31
N PRO A 145 3.10 -5.78 7.71
CA PRO A 145 3.87 -4.87 6.87
C PRO A 145 5.35 -5.31 6.83
N MET A 146 5.97 -5.17 5.67
CA MET A 146 7.36 -5.57 5.42
C MET A 146 8.03 -4.52 4.54
N GLU A 147 9.29 -4.18 4.84
CA GLU A 147 10.12 -3.27 4.06
C GLU A 147 11.36 -3.98 3.48
N GLY A 148 11.74 -5.12 4.05
CA GLY A 148 12.94 -5.86 3.64
C GLY A 148 12.70 -6.68 2.37
N ILE A 149 12.93 -6.06 1.22
CA ILE A 149 12.96 -6.67 -0.11
C ILE A 149 14.06 -5.98 -0.95
N GLU A 150 14.78 -6.76 -1.77
CA GLU A 150 15.77 -6.25 -2.74
C GLU A 150 15.14 -5.89 -4.08
#